data_d60d9d89e5e154faf98677e38a303351
#
_entry.id   d60d9d89e5e154faf98677e38a303351
#
_cell.length_a   1.000
_cell.length_b   1.000
_cell.length_c   1.000
_cell.angle_alpha   90.00
_cell.angle_beta   90.00
_cell.angle_gamma   90.00
#
_symmetry.space_group_name_H-M   'P 1'
#
loop_
_entity.id
_entity.type
_entity.pdbx_description
1 polymer ?
#
loop_
_entity_poly.entity_id
_entity_poly.type
_entity_poly.pdbx_seq_one_letter_code
_entity_poly.pdbx_strand_id
1 'polypeptide(L)'
;AETEQWLARNGVKYDRLVMLDLPDMAARRRANCHASFKAAEYRKQQYVLFVESNPGQAVEINRLTKKPVLCTADFKMVFDSKSVIYNIKQGEYLPWLRRAALKLRNRLRR
;
A
#
# COMPACT_ATOMS: atom_id res chain seq x y z
N ALA A 1 6.67 -19.91 3.91
CA ALA A 1 5.85 -21.11 4.04
C ALA A 1 4.58 -20.88 4.87
N GLU A 2 4.66 -20.35 6.07
CA GLU A 2 3.48 -20.10 6.91
C GLU A 2 2.52 -19.09 6.30
N THR A 3 3.02 -18.00 5.76
CA THR A 3 2.20 -16.97 5.11
C THR A 3 1.50 -17.51 3.89
N GLU A 4 2.18 -18.26 3.05
CA GLU A 4 1.60 -18.89 1.86
C GLU A 4 0.49 -19.86 2.22
N GLN A 5 0.72 -20.68 3.26
CA GLN A 5 -0.27 -21.63 3.76
C GLN A 5 -1.51 -20.91 4.31
N TRP A 6 -1.29 -19.82 5.06
CA TRP A 6 -2.38 -19.02 5.60
C TRP A 6 -3.23 -18.42 4.47
N LEU A 7 -2.58 -17.83 3.46
CA LEU A 7 -3.26 -17.24 2.31
C LEU A 7 -4.09 -18.29 1.56
N ALA A 8 -3.53 -19.47 1.34
CA ALA A 8 -4.22 -20.55 0.67
C ALA A 8 -5.45 -21.03 1.46
N ARG A 9 -5.29 -21.20 2.78
CA ARG A 9 -6.40 -21.64 3.66
C ARG A 9 -7.54 -20.64 3.72
N ASN A 10 -7.24 -19.35 3.57
CA ASN A 10 -8.22 -18.27 3.62
C ASN A 10 -8.74 -17.85 2.25
N GLY A 11 -8.39 -18.59 1.19
CA GLY A 11 -8.87 -18.33 -0.16
C GLY A 11 -8.40 -17.01 -0.75
N VAL A 12 -7.26 -16.51 -0.31
CA VAL A 12 -6.68 -15.25 -0.82
C VAL A 12 -5.92 -15.53 -2.10
N LYS A 13 -6.35 -14.93 -3.19
CA LYS A 13 -5.68 -15.01 -4.49
C LYS A 13 -4.76 -13.79 -4.66
N TYR A 14 -3.55 -14.04 -5.12
CA TYR A 14 -2.56 -12.98 -5.36
C TYR A 14 -1.67 -13.36 -6.54
N ASP A 15 -1.12 -12.36 -7.20
CA ASP A 15 -0.21 -12.59 -8.33
C ASP A 15 1.22 -12.88 -7.85
N ARG A 16 1.66 -12.14 -6.84
CA ARG A 16 3.02 -12.29 -6.31
C ARG A 16 3.04 -11.96 -4.81
N LEU A 17 3.73 -12.80 -4.06
CA LEU A 17 4.00 -12.56 -2.65
C LEU A 17 5.45 -12.06 -2.51
N VAL A 18 5.62 -10.91 -1.87
CA VAL A 18 6.93 -10.33 -1.58
C VAL A 18 7.07 -10.17 -0.07
N MET A 19 8.12 -10.73 0.49
CA MET A 19 8.38 -10.70 1.93
C MET A 19 9.76 -10.11 2.19
N LEU A 20 9.86 -9.37 3.29
CA LEU A 20 11.15 -8.86 3.76
C LEU A 20 11.98 -10.03 4.29
N ASP A 21 13.15 -10.24 3.68
CA ASP A 21 14.04 -11.35 4.02
C ASP A 21 14.91 -10.99 5.25
N LEU A 22 14.28 -11.05 6.41
CA LEU A 22 14.96 -10.90 7.69
C LEU A 22 14.57 -12.07 8.62
N PRO A 23 15.48 -12.53 9.48
CA PRO A 23 15.28 -13.79 10.20
C PRO A 23 14.09 -13.81 11.16
N ASP A 24 13.73 -12.66 11.73
CA ASP A 24 12.63 -12.59 12.68
C ASP A 24 12.04 -11.18 12.79
N MET A 25 10.94 -11.07 13.54
CA MET A 25 10.25 -9.81 13.74
C MET A 25 11.10 -8.77 14.50
N ALA A 26 11.94 -9.22 15.44
CA ALA A 26 12.83 -8.33 16.18
C ALA A 26 13.89 -7.72 15.26
N ALA A 27 14.46 -8.52 14.35
CA ALA A 27 15.41 -8.02 13.36
C ALA A 27 14.76 -6.98 12.44
N ARG A 28 13.51 -7.21 12.01
CA ARG A 28 12.75 -6.26 11.19
C ARG A 28 12.52 -4.95 11.90
N ARG A 29 12.16 -4.98 13.19
CA ARG A 29 11.96 -3.78 14.01
C ARG A 29 13.25 -3.00 14.19
N ARG A 30 14.37 -3.70 14.47
CA ARG A 30 15.68 -3.07 14.62
C ARG A 30 16.15 -2.40 13.36
N ALA A 31 15.88 -3.01 12.20
CA ALA A 31 16.24 -2.44 10.90
C ALA A 31 15.39 -1.21 10.55
N ASN A 32 14.22 -1.07 11.15
CA ASN A 32 13.27 0.04 10.87
C ASN A 32 13.08 0.28 9.37
N CYS A 33 12.90 -0.79 8.61
CA CYS A 33 12.93 -0.76 7.15
C CYS A 33 11.59 -1.09 6.47
N HIS A 34 10.50 -1.20 7.24
CA HIS A 34 9.20 -1.61 6.68
C HIS A 34 8.72 -0.67 5.57
N ALA A 35 8.71 0.63 5.85
CA ALA A 35 8.23 1.61 4.88
C ALA A 35 9.16 1.70 3.67
N SER A 36 10.48 1.70 3.87
CA SER A 36 11.45 1.77 2.78
C SER A 36 11.40 0.53 1.88
N PHE A 37 11.24 -0.65 2.47
CA PHE A 37 11.07 -1.90 1.71
C PHE A 37 9.81 -1.86 0.86
N LYS A 38 8.68 -1.48 1.45
CA LYS A 38 7.41 -1.36 0.75
C LYS A 38 7.46 -0.31 -0.36
N ALA A 39 8.10 0.83 -0.09
CA ALA A 39 8.27 1.89 -1.08
C ALA A 39 9.12 1.42 -2.26
N ALA A 40 10.20 0.70 -2.01
CA ALA A 40 11.06 0.15 -3.05
C ALA A 40 10.27 -0.82 -3.96
N GLU A 41 9.46 -1.70 -3.37
CA GLU A 41 8.60 -2.61 -4.13
C GLU A 41 7.55 -1.85 -4.95
N TYR A 42 6.94 -0.82 -4.38
CA TYR A 42 5.95 0.00 -5.07
C TYR A 42 6.55 0.72 -6.28
N ARG A 43 7.81 1.14 -6.20
CA ARG A 43 8.50 1.82 -7.31
C ARG A 43 8.97 0.90 -8.43
N LYS A 44 9.20 -0.38 -8.14
CA LYS A 44 9.78 -1.32 -9.12
C LYS A 44 8.89 -1.55 -10.34
N GLN A 45 7.59 -1.42 -10.19
CA GLN A 45 6.64 -1.72 -11.24
C GLN A 45 5.61 -0.60 -11.38
N GLN A 46 4.81 -0.66 -12.45
CA GLN A 46 3.76 0.32 -12.72
C GLN A 46 2.49 0.05 -11.90
N TYR A 47 2.65 -0.14 -10.60
CA TYR A 47 1.50 -0.24 -9.70
C TYR A 47 0.80 1.11 -9.64
N VAL A 48 -0.52 1.09 -9.64
CA VAL A 48 -1.36 2.29 -9.63
C VAL A 48 -1.73 2.74 -8.22
N LEU A 49 -1.67 1.83 -7.25
CA LEU A 49 -2.09 2.09 -5.88
C LEU A 49 -1.36 1.17 -4.92
N PHE A 50 -0.98 1.71 -3.77
CA PHE A 50 -0.51 0.94 -2.63
C PHE A 50 -1.54 1.07 -1.49
N VAL A 51 -1.84 -0.05 -0.83
CA VAL A 51 -2.78 -0.09 0.29
C VAL A 51 -2.00 -0.43 1.56
N GLU A 52 -2.08 0.44 2.56
CA GLU A 52 -1.34 0.31 3.81
C GLU A 52 -2.25 0.58 5.00
N SER A 53 -2.16 -0.26 6.03
CA SER A 53 -2.97 -0.09 7.23
C SER A 53 -2.35 0.82 8.29
N ASN A 54 -1.03 0.96 8.31
CA ASN A 54 -0.34 1.82 9.28
C ASN A 54 -0.25 3.25 8.75
N PRO A 55 -0.87 4.24 9.42
CA PRO A 55 -0.87 5.61 8.90
C PRO A 55 0.52 6.22 8.75
N GLY A 56 1.43 5.96 9.69
CA GLY A 56 2.81 6.46 9.61
C GLY A 56 3.56 5.87 8.42
N GLN A 57 3.40 4.58 8.17
CA GLN A 57 4.01 3.93 7.01
C GLN A 57 3.37 4.42 5.70
N ALA A 58 2.06 4.63 5.68
CA ALA A 58 1.37 5.17 4.49
C ALA A 58 1.95 6.51 4.06
N VAL A 59 2.14 7.43 5.01
CA VAL A 59 2.75 8.73 4.76
C VAL A 59 4.18 8.58 4.25
N GLU A 60 4.98 7.72 4.87
CA GLU A 60 6.38 7.52 4.50
C GLU A 60 6.51 6.88 3.11
N ILE A 61 5.67 5.89 2.79
CA ILE A 61 5.65 5.27 1.46
C ILE A 61 5.30 6.32 0.40
N ASN A 62 4.32 7.16 0.66
CA ASN A 62 3.96 8.25 -0.26
C ASN A 62 5.13 9.24 -0.41
N ARG A 63 5.78 9.62 0.69
CA ARG A 63 6.92 10.54 0.66
C ARG A 63 8.07 9.98 -0.20
N LEU A 64 8.37 8.70 -0.04
CA LEU A 64 9.47 8.04 -0.76
C LEU A 64 9.16 7.79 -2.24
N THR A 65 7.92 7.46 -2.57
CA THR A 65 7.54 7.06 -3.94
C THR A 65 6.95 8.19 -4.77
N LYS A 66 6.42 9.23 -4.14
CA LYS A 66 5.62 10.29 -4.78
C LYS A 66 4.35 9.74 -5.47
N LYS A 67 3.91 8.56 -5.04
CA LYS A 67 2.73 7.87 -5.59
C LYS A 67 1.64 7.76 -4.53
N PRO A 68 0.36 7.70 -4.92
CA PRO A 68 -0.74 7.66 -3.96
C PRO A 68 -0.75 6.35 -3.14
N VAL A 69 -1.11 6.48 -1.87
CA VAL A 69 -1.27 5.36 -0.94
C VAL A 69 -2.65 5.45 -0.29
N LEU A 70 -3.41 4.36 -0.30
CA LEU A 70 -4.66 4.27 0.45
C LEU A 70 -4.36 3.76 1.85
N CYS A 71 -4.63 4.58 2.86
CA CYS A 71 -4.55 4.17 4.26
C CYS A 71 -5.87 3.55 4.68
N THR A 72 -5.86 2.27 5.07
CA THR A 72 -7.09 1.56 5.45
C THR A 72 -7.53 1.85 6.89
N ALA A 73 -6.66 2.41 7.73
CA ALA A 73 -7.02 2.78 9.10
C ALA A 73 -8.13 3.84 9.14
N ASP A 74 -8.08 4.81 8.22
CA ASP A 74 -9.05 5.91 8.13
C ASP A 74 -9.71 6.02 6.75
N PHE A 75 -9.37 5.13 5.83
CA PHE A 75 -9.83 5.11 4.42
C PHE A 75 -9.55 6.42 3.69
N LYS A 76 -8.42 7.05 3.99
CA LYS A 76 -7.97 8.26 3.33
C LYS A 76 -6.87 7.97 2.33
N MET A 77 -6.91 8.70 1.22
CA MET A 77 -5.80 8.70 0.27
C MET A 77 -4.69 9.62 0.78
N VAL A 78 -3.46 9.12 0.74
CA VAL A 78 -2.28 9.91 1.09
C VAL A 78 -1.63 10.37 -0.21
N PHE A 79 -1.57 11.69 -0.40
CA PHE A 79 -0.90 12.32 -1.53
C PHE A 79 0.13 13.32 -1.01
N ASP A 80 1.29 13.43 -1.67
CA ASP A 80 2.13 14.60 -1.47
C ASP A 80 1.67 15.75 -2.40
N SER A 81 2.26 16.94 -2.23
CA SER A 81 1.88 18.11 -3.04
C SER A 81 2.05 17.87 -4.55
N LYS A 82 3.07 17.12 -4.94
CA LYS A 82 3.31 16.80 -6.35
C LYS A 82 2.29 15.80 -6.88
N SER A 83 1.93 14.80 -6.06
CA SER A 83 0.90 13.83 -6.42
C SER A 83 -0.47 14.49 -6.59
N VAL A 84 -0.80 15.45 -5.74
CA VAL A 84 -2.05 16.22 -5.86
C VAL A 84 -2.08 17.00 -7.16
N ILE A 85 -1.00 17.71 -7.50
CA ILE A 85 -0.89 18.48 -8.75
C ILE A 85 -1.00 17.53 -9.96
N TYR A 86 -0.31 16.41 -9.92
CA TYR A 86 -0.38 15.41 -10.98
C TYR A 86 -1.81 14.91 -11.18
N ASN A 87 -2.50 14.57 -10.10
CA ASN A 87 -3.87 14.07 -10.16
C ASN A 87 -4.86 15.13 -10.67
N ILE A 88 -4.65 16.40 -10.37
CA ILE A 88 -5.44 17.51 -10.91
C ILE A 88 -5.25 17.59 -12.42
N LYS A 89 -4.01 17.50 -12.89
CA LYS A 89 -3.70 17.52 -14.33
C LYS A 89 -4.23 16.28 -15.07
N GLN A 90 -4.30 15.16 -14.38
CA GLN A 90 -4.77 13.87 -14.91
C GLN A 90 -6.25 13.62 -14.58
N GLY A 91 -7.09 14.62 -14.55
CA GLY A 91 -8.47 14.71 -14.08
C GLY A 91 -9.34 13.45 -14.04
N GLU A 92 -9.01 12.41 -14.82
CA GLU A 92 -9.72 11.12 -14.84
C GLU A 92 -9.26 10.14 -13.76
N TYR A 93 -8.10 10.38 -13.16
CA TYR A 93 -7.45 9.44 -12.26
C TYR A 93 -8.07 9.44 -10.85
N LEU A 94 -8.41 10.61 -10.35
CA LEU A 94 -8.94 10.79 -9.00
C LEU A 94 -10.31 10.13 -8.78
N PRO A 95 -11.29 10.26 -9.71
CA PRO A 95 -12.57 9.56 -9.57
C PRO A 95 -12.43 8.04 -9.50
N TRP A 96 -11.51 7.47 -10.26
CA TRP A 96 -11.25 6.03 -10.25
C TRP A 96 -10.72 5.57 -8.88
N LEU A 97 -9.76 6.32 -8.32
CA LEU A 97 -9.20 6.02 -7.00
C LEU A 97 -10.26 6.11 -5.90
N ARG A 98 -11.12 7.12 -5.94
CA ARG A 98 -12.24 7.26 -5.00
C ARG A 98 -13.19 6.07 -5.07
N ARG A 99 -13.52 5.63 -6.27
CA ARG A 99 -14.39 4.45 -6.48
C ARG A 99 -13.75 3.18 -5.94
N ALA A 100 -12.47 2.98 -6.18
CA ALA A 100 -11.73 1.83 -5.66
C ALA A 100 -11.70 1.84 -4.13
N ALA A 101 -11.46 3.00 -3.52
CA ALA A 101 -11.44 3.16 -2.07
C ALA A 101 -12.82 2.86 -1.45
N LEU A 102 -13.89 3.34 -2.06
CA LEU A 102 -15.26 3.07 -1.60
C LEU A 102 -15.63 1.59 -1.69
N LYS A 103 -15.26 0.93 -2.77
CA LYS A 103 -15.48 -0.51 -2.94
C LYS A 103 -14.77 -1.30 -1.86
N LEU A 104 -13.51 -0.96 -1.59
CA LEU A 104 -12.72 -1.63 -0.55
C LEU A 104 -13.34 -1.41 0.84
N ARG A 105 -13.71 -0.18 1.16
CA ARG A 105 -14.37 0.15 2.42
C ARG A 105 -15.64 -0.68 2.62
N ASN A 106 -16.49 -0.76 1.60
CA ASN A 106 -17.73 -1.51 1.68
C ASN A 106 -17.50 -3.02 1.85
N ARG A 107 -16.48 -3.57 1.24
CA ARG A 107 -16.09 -4.98 1.44
C ARG A 107 -15.62 -5.26 2.87
N LEU A 108 -14.89 -4.34 3.47
CA LEU A 108 -14.38 -4.49 4.83
C LEU A 108 -15.44 -4.31 5.91
N ARG A 109 -16.55 -3.64 5.60
CA ARG A 109 -17.70 -3.47 6.50
C ARG A 109 -18.64 -4.67 6.51
N ARG A 110 -18.50 -5.57 5.55
CA ARG A 110 -19.25 -6.82 5.48
C ARG A 110 -18.52 -7.91 6.23
#